data_1b537bffe82c193a753b2090ecb9a7b7
#
_entry.id   1b537bffe82c193a753b2090ecb9a7b7
#
_cell.length_a   1.000
_cell.length_b   1.000
_cell.length_c   1.000
_cell.angle_alpha   90.00
_cell.angle_beta   90.00
_cell.angle_gamma   90.00
#
_symmetry.space_group_name_H-M   'P 1'
#
loop_
_entity.id
_entity.type
_entity.pdbx_description
1 polymer ?
#
loop_
_entity_poly.entity_id
_entity_poly.type
_entity_poly.pdbx_seq_one_letter_code
_entity_poly.pdbx_strand_id
1 'polypeptide(L)'
;GEMHEGKHKPIIEKRLFDRVQAIIARRGHKTKGTVDPQIFCGLLRCGVCNMSITAEKKTKHQKNGNTHEYVYYRCTRKSKTIKCIEPAITEPELKPQLVDILQGYALPKSWANALTTMLEDDEKKAEQSSGVFIADAQTRIGGLQGKLQRLLDSYLDQDIDQSTYKAKQAELMSEKKSLEEQIGKLTLAANAWVEPMRQWLKQAFDLNKIAKDAESVAMKQAFSQIEGLNLFLKSKKAQPTAAPAPFLPPETIWSALRASLEKAALSRRNSDFLPILV
;
A
#
# COMPACT_ATOMS: atom_id res chain seq x y z
N GLY A 1 23.21 27.56 -9.35
CA GLY A 1 22.92 28.00 -7.98
C GLY A 1 23.68 27.12 -7.02
N GLU A 2 24.35 27.72 -6.07
CA GLU A 2 25.04 27.02 -4.99
C GLU A 2 24.02 26.39 -4.05
N MET A 3 24.24 25.12 -3.69
CA MET A 3 23.41 24.44 -2.70
C MET A 3 24.00 24.66 -1.30
N HIS A 4 23.22 25.23 -0.41
CA HIS A 4 23.57 25.43 0.99
C HIS A 4 22.84 24.42 1.87
N GLU A 5 23.55 23.90 2.89
CA GLU A 5 22.95 22.99 3.86
C GLU A 5 21.98 23.74 4.79
N GLY A 6 20.71 23.33 4.79
CA GLY A 6 19.69 23.98 5.60
C GLY A 6 19.80 23.62 7.08
N LYS A 7 19.59 24.60 7.98
CA LYS A 7 19.62 24.41 9.44
C LYS A 7 18.33 23.78 10.01
N HIS A 8 17.32 23.54 9.17
CA HIS A 8 16.02 23.02 9.61
C HIS A 8 15.98 21.50 9.47
N LYS A 9 15.29 20.86 10.41
CA LYS A 9 14.99 19.42 10.31
C LYS A 9 14.14 19.19 9.07
N PRO A 10 14.54 18.25 8.18
CA PRO A 10 13.79 17.99 6.95
C PRO A 10 12.36 17.54 7.26
N ILE A 11 11.38 18.08 6.53
CA ILE A 11 9.97 17.69 6.61
C ILE A 11 9.76 16.29 6.00
N ILE A 12 10.60 15.96 5.00
CA ILE A 12 10.56 14.68 4.29
C ILE A 12 11.91 14.00 4.45
N GLU A 13 11.89 12.70 4.74
CA GLU A 13 13.12 11.91 4.82
C GLU A 13 13.86 11.91 3.48
N LYS A 14 15.19 12.01 3.53
CA LYS A 14 16.05 12.01 2.33
C LYS A 14 15.77 10.80 1.42
N ARG A 15 15.57 9.62 1.99
CA ARG A 15 15.27 8.38 1.25
C ARG A 15 13.98 8.49 0.43
N LEU A 16 12.94 9.11 1.00
CA LEU A 16 11.67 9.34 0.29
C LEU A 16 11.85 10.38 -0.82
N PHE A 17 12.55 11.47 -0.53
CA PHE A 17 12.88 12.49 -1.52
C PHE A 17 13.66 11.91 -2.71
N ASP A 18 14.73 11.15 -2.45
CA ASP A 18 15.57 10.54 -3.49
C ASP A 18 14.76 9.55 -4.35
N ARG A 19 13.84 8.76 -3.72
CA ARG A 19 12.91 7.88 -4.43
C ARG A 19 11.96 8.65 -5.35
N VAL A 20 11.39 9.75 -4.86
CA VAL A 20 10.50 10.62 -5.66
C VAL A 20 11.29 11.24 -6.82
N GLN A 21 12.50 11.75 -6.59
CA GLN A 21 13.35 12.29 -7.65
C GLN A 21 13.69 11.23 -8.70
N ALA A 22 14.03 10.01 -8.30
CA ALA A 22 14.27 8.89 -9.22
C ALA A 22 13.03 8.56 -10.07
N ILE A 23 11.83 8.60 -9.47
CA ILE A 23 10.56 8.39 -10.19
C ILE A 23 10.31 9.55 -11.18
N ILE A 24 10.51 10.79 -10.75
CA ILE A 24 10.35 11.99 -11.59
C ILE A 24 11.34 11.95 -12.76
N ALA A 25 12.62 11.66 -12.50
CA ALA A 25 13.66 11.55 -13.54
C ALA A 25 13.31 10.44 -14.55
N ARG A 26 12.74 9.32 -14.08
CA ARG A 26 12.29 8.21 -14.92
C ARG A 26 11.03 8.56 -15.74
N ARG A 27 10.11 9.38 -15.21
CA ARG A 27 8.86 9.81 -15.83
C ARG A 27 8.95 11.16 -16.57
N GLY A 28 10.00 11.93 -16.29
CA GLY A 28 10.11 13.37 -16.53
C GLY A 28 10.36 13.83 -17.97
N HIS A 29 9.85 13.14 -18.99
CA HIS A 29 9.78 13.73 -20.30
C HIS A 29 8.38 14.32 -20.52
N LYS A 30 8.31 15.67 -20.59
CA LYS A 30 7.12 16.37 -21.07
C LYS A 30 6.70 15.77 -22.41
N THR A 31 5.58 15.08 -22.42
CA THR A 31 4.92 14.66 -23.66
C THR A 31 4.50 15.91 -24.40
N LYS A 32 5.17 16.23 -25.49
CA LYS A 32 4.62 17.13 -26.50
C LYS A 32 3.43 16.39 -27.11
N GLY A 33 2.20 16.75 -26.78
CA GLY A 33 1.17 16.03 -27.46
C GLY A 33 -0.24 16.32 -27.06
N THR A 34 -0.92 16.77 -27.99
CA THR A 34 -2.34 16.93 -28.26
C THR A 34 -3.05 15.62 -28.58
N VAL A 35 -2.50 14.45 -28.28
CA VAL A 35 -3.14 13.17 -28.55
C VAL A 35 -3.51 12.54 -27.22
N ASP A 36 -4.79 12.27 -27.03
CA ASP A 36 -5.27 11.51 -25.87
C ASP A 36 -4.49 10.19 -25.76
N PRO A 37 -3.76 9.98 -24.66
CA PRO A 37 -3.00 8.76 -24.50
C PRO A 37 -3.97 7.58 -24.43
N GLN A 38 -3.78 6.59 -25.31
CA GLN A 38 -4.57 5.37 -25.28
C GLN A 38 -4.45 4.70 -23.89
N ILE A 39 -5.51 4.05 -23.46
CA ILE A 39 -5.73 3.67 -22.05
C ILE A 39 -4.57 2.88 -21.46
N PHE A 40 -4.04 1.88 -22.17
CA PHE A 40 -2.95 1.04 -21.66
C PHE A 40 -1.53 1.61 -21.90
N CYS A 41 -1.42 2.86 -22.36
CA CYS A 41 -0.12 3.54 -22.42
C CYS A 41 0.50 3.67 -21.03
N GLY A 42 1.79 3.32 -20.93
CA GLY A 42 2.56 3.40 -19.69
C GLY A 42 2.30 2.25 -18.70
N LEU A 43 1.38 1.32 -19.02
CA LEU A 43 1.12 0.15 -18.22
C LEU A 43 2.19 -0.95 -18.43
N LEU A 44 2.68 -1.11 -19.65
CA LEU A 44 3.60 -2.18 -20.01
C LEU A 44 4.99 -1.64 -20.35
N ARG A 45 5.98 -2.50 -20.10
CA ARG A 45 7.35 -2.34 -20.57
C ARG A 45 7.70 -3.42 -21.59
N CYS A 46 8.65 -3.12 -22.46
CA CYS A 46 9.15 -4.10 -23.41
C CYS A 46 10.02 -5.15 -22.71
N GLY A 47 9.65 -6.42 -22.82
CA GLY A 47 10.43 -7.55 -22.25
C GLY A 47 11.79 -7.79 -22.90
N VAL A 48 12.08 -7.12 -24.05
CA VAL A 48 13.36 -7.23 -24.75
C VAL A 48 14.33 -6.13 -24.31
N CYS A 49 13.88 -4.87 -24.29
CA CYS A 49 14.77 -3.72 -24.10
C CYS A 49 14.36 -2.83 -22.89
N ASN A 50 13.37 -3.24 -22.14
CA ASN A 50 12.84 -2.52 -20.95
C ASN A 50 12.34 -1.09 -21.21
N MET A 51 12.18 -0.69 -22.48
CA MET A 51 11.61 0.60 -22.84
C MET A 51 10.09 0.57 -22.69
N SER A 52 9.48 1.74 -22.55
CA SER A 52 8.02 1.86 -22.44
C SER A 52 7.31 1.38 -23.70
N ILE A 53 6.16 0.74 -23.51
CA ILE A 53 5.20 0.47 -24.58
C ILE A 53 4.33 1.71 -24.76
N THR A 54 4.19 2.15 -25.99
CA THR A 54 3.32 3.27 -26.41
C THR A 54 2.27 2.78 -27.38
N ALA A 55 1.18 3.52 -27.51
CA ALA A 55 0.14 3.23 -28.48
C ALA A 55 0.23 4.13 -29.70
N GLU A 56 -0.22 3.59 -30.81
CA GLU A 56 -0.37 4.29 -32.08
C GLU A 56 -1.75 3.96 -32.66
N LYS A 57 -2.54 4.99 -32.91
CA LYS A 57 -3.85 4.87 -33.58
C LYS A 57 -3.64 4.95 -35.07
N LYS A 58 -4.11 3.95 -35.81
CA LYS A 58 -4.07 3.90 -37.29
C LYS A 58 -5.47 3.82 -37.86
N THR A 59 -5.79 4.73 -38.72
CA THR A 59 -7.04 4.74 -39.48
C THR A 59 -6.78 4.15 -40.86
N LYS A 60 -7.55 3.14 -41.23
CA LYS A 60 -7.51 2.54 -42.55
C LYS A 60 -8.80 2.88 -43.32
N HIS A 61 -8.64 3.51 -44.47
CA HIS A 61 -9.72 3.74 -45.38
C HIS A 61 -9.77 2.61 -46.43
N GLN A 62 -10.89 1.95 -46.55
CA GLN A 62 -11.10 0.89 -47.51
C GLN A 62 -11.66 1.46 -48.81
N LYS A 63 -11.45 0.75 -49.91
CA LYS A 63 -11.96 1.17 -51.24
C LYS A 63 -13.50 1.23 -51.31
N ASN A 64 -14.20 0.54 -50.41
CA ASN A 64 -15.66 0.58 -50.27
C ASN A 64 -16.19 1.76 -49.45
N GLY A 65 -15.32 2.70 -49.05
CA GLY A 65 -15.66 3.86 -48.22
C GLY A 65 -15.67 3.60 -46.70
N ASN A 66 -15.53 2.38 -46.28
CA ASN A 66 -15.47 2.07 -44.83
C ASN A 66 -14.14 2.52 -44.24
N THR A 67 -14.23 3.09 -43.04
CA THR A 67 -13.06 3.52 -42.25
C THR A 67 -12.94 2.67 -41.00
N HIS A 68 -11.80 2.04 -40.79
CA HIS A 68 -11.50 1.25 -39.59
C HIS A 68 -10.38 1.88 -38.81
N GLU A 69 -10.58 1.97 -37.52
CA GLU A 69 -9.57 2.45 -36.56
C GLU A 69 -8.96 1.30 -35.79
N TYR A 70 -7.64 1.27 -35.74
CA TYR A 70 -6.87 0.25 -35.02
C TYR A 70 -5.91 0.92 -34.04
N VAL A 71 -5.89 0.44 -32.80
CA VAL A 71 -4.91 0.84 -31.78
C VAL A 71 -3.86 -0.26 -31.68
N TYR A 72 -2.61 0.11 -31.89
CA TYR A 72 -1.46 -0.77 -31.78
C TYR A 72 -0.60 -0.35 -30.60
N TYR A 73 -0.26 -1.30 -29.73
CA TYR A 73 0.70 -1.10 -28.66
C TYR A 73 2.07 -1.63 -29.09
N ARG A 74 3.10 -0.79 -29.04
CA ARG A 74 4.45 -1.11 -29.52
C ARG A 74 5.53 -0.53 -28.61
N CYS A 75 6.72 -1.13 -28.64
CA CYS A 75 7.89 -0.59 -27.97
C CYS A 75 8.29 0.76 -28.61
N THR A 76 8.67 1.73 -27.76
CA THR A 76 9.21 3.02 -28.23
C THR A 76 10.55 2.88 -28.94
N ARG A 77 11.26 1.74 -28.77
CA ARG A 77 12.58 1.44 -29.37
C ARG A 77 13.65 2.50 -29.10
N LYS A 78 13.54 3.20 -27.97
CA LYS A 78 14.50 4.26 -27.57
C LYS A 78 15.73 3.76 -26.84
N SER A 79 15.92 2.44 -26.72
CA SER A 79 17.14 1.89 -26.12
C SER A 79 18.35 2.22 -26.98
N LYS A 80 19.41 2.72 -26.34
CA LYS A 80 20.70 3.01 -26.99
C LYS A 80 21.59 1.77 -27.12
N THR A 81 21.31 0.75 -26.30
CA THR A 81 22.16 -0.47 -26.19
C THR A 81 21.56 -1.67 -26.89
N ILE A 82 20.25 -1.74 -27.02
CA ILE A 82 19.54 -2.90 -27.57
C ILE A 82 18.68 -2.49 -28.76
N LYS A 83 18.96 -3.04 -29.94
CA LYS A 83 18.10 -2.93 -31.12
C LYS A 83 16.87 -3.79 -30.91
N CYS A 84 15.76 -3.18 -30.49
CA CYS A 84 14.53 -3.89 -30.16
C CYS A 84 13.75 -4.26 -31.43
N ILE A 85 13.38 -5.53 -31.53
CA ILE A 85 12.58 -6.11 -32.62
C ILE A 85 11.19 -6.54 -32.16
N GLU A 86 10.78 -6.18 -30.93
CA GLU A 86 9.48 -6.57 -30.39
C GLU A 86 8.35 -6.17 -31.35
N PRO A 87 7.47 -7.11 -31.76
CA PRO A 87 6.34 -6.83 -32.63
C PRO A 87 5.26 -6.02 -31.88
N ALA A 88 4.49 -5.23 -32.65
CA ALA A 88 3.32 -4.55 -32.13
C ALA A 88 2.18 -5.54 -31.88
N ILE A 89 1.37 -5.27 -30.86
CA ILE A 89 0.13 -5.99 -30.55
C ILE A 89 -1.06 -5.05 -30.70
N THR A 90 -2.19 -5.56 -31.18
CA THR A 90 -3.43 -4.78 -31.26
C THR A 90 -4.15 -4.76 -29.92
N GLU A 91 -4.99 -3.75 -29.67
CA GLU A 91 -5.78 -3.67 -28.45
C GLU A 91 -6.71 -4.87 -28.24
N PRO A 92 -7.43 -5.37 -29.28
CA PRO A 92 -8.23 -6.60 -29.16
C PRO A 92 -7.44 -7.86 -28.80
N GLU A 93 -6.14 -7.93 -29.16
CA GLU A 93 -5.26 -9.04 -28.77
C GLU A 93 -4.68 -8.87 -27.35
N LEU A 94 -4.45 -7.61 -26.93
CA LEU A 94 -3.86 -7.29 -25.62
C LEU A 94 -4.88 -7.41 -24.47
N LYS A 95 -6.08 -6.88 -24.68
CA LYS A 95 -7.10 -6.77 -23.64
C LYS A 95 -7.49 -8.10 -23.01
N PRO A 96 -7.74 -9.19 -23.73
CA PRO A 96 -8.02 -10.50 -23.14
C PRO A 96 -6.85 -11.00 -22.25
N GLN A 97 -5.62 -10.80 -22.67
CA GLN A 97 -4.45 -11.22 -21.88
C GLN A 97 -4.36 -10.45 -20.56
N LEU A 98 -4.71 -9.16 -20.56
CA LEU A 98 -4.78 -8.37 -19.32
C LEU A 98 -5.93 -8.85 -18.41
N VAL A 99 -7.07 -9.24 -18.99
CA VAL A 99 -8.17 -9.85 -18.22
C VAL A 99 -7.71 -11.14 -17.54
N ASP A 100 -7.06 -12.04 -18.28
CA ASP A 100 -6.55 -13.31 -17.74
C ASP A 100 -5.55 -13.10 -16.59
N ILE A 101 -4.67 -12.10 -16.73
CA ILE A 101 -3.72 -11.74 -15.68
C ILE A 101 -4.47 -11.23 -14.44
N LEU A 102 -5.46 -10.33 -14.59
CA LEU A 102 -6.27 -9.85 -13.46
C LEU A 102 -7.04 -10.97 -12.76
N GLN A 103 -7.58 -11.91 -13.51
CA GLN A 103 -8.25 -13.09 -12.95
C GLN A 103 -7.29 -13.95 -12.12
N GLY A 104 -6.03 -14.04 -12.53
CA GLY A 104 -4.99 -14.73 -11.76
C GLY A 104 -4.68 -14.09 -10.40
N TYR A 105 -4.90 -12.78 -10.24
CA TYR A 105 -4.75 -12.06 -8.97
C TYR A 105 -6.06 -11.94 -8.18
N ALA A 106 -7.19 -12.24 -8.79
CA ALA A 106 -8.51 -12.08 -8.17
C ALA A 106 -8.75 -13.14 -7.09
N LEU A 107 -9.14 -12.69 -5.90
CA LEU A 107 -9.43 -13.59 -4.79
C LEU A 107 -10.73 -14.37 -5.03
N PRO A 108 -10.74 -15.72 -4.95
CA PRO A 108 -11.95 -16.51 -5.03
C PRO A 108 -12.98 -16.11 -3.95
N LYS A 109 -14.29 -16.15 -4.28
CA LYS A 109 -15.34 -15.75 -3.34
C LYS A 109 -15.33 -16.52 -2.02
N SER A 110 -15.07 -17.83 -2.07
CA SER A 110 -14.95 -18.66 -0.88
C SER A 110 -13.82 -18.21 0.04
N TRP A 111 -12.71 -17.80 -0.54
CA TRP A 111 -11.55 -17.31 0.18
C TRP A 111 -11.79 -15.93 0.77
N ALA A 112 -12.40 -15.03 0.01
CA ALA A 112 -12.77 -13.71 0.51
C ALA A 112 -13.65 -13.82 1.77
N ASN A 113 -14.64 -14.70 1.77
CA ASN A 113 -15.49 -14.93 2.92
C ASN A 113 -14.70 -15.52 4.11
N ALA A 114 -13.88 -16.56 3.88
CA ALA A 114 -13.08 -17.17 4.93
C ALA A 114 -12.11 -16.17 5.58
N LEU A 115 -11.37 -15.42 4.77
CA LEU A 115 -10.44 -14.41 5.26
C LEU A 115 -11.14 -13.24 5.97
N THR A 116 -12.35 -12.86 5.53
CA THR A 116 -13.15 -11.85 6.22
C THR A 116 -13.57 -12.34 7.60
N THR A 117 -14.04 -13.59 7.72
CA THR A 117 -14.39 -14.18 9.01
C THR A 117 -13.21 -14.24 9.95
N MET A 118 -12.02 -14.66 9.45
CA MET A 118 -10.79 -14.69 10.23
C MET A 118 -10.39 -13.29 10.71
N LEU A 119 -10.56 -12.27 9.87
CA LEU A 119 -10.30 -10.88 10.22
C LEU A 119 -11.20 -10.39 11.36
N GLU A 120 -12.50 -10.65 11.25
CA GLU A 120 -13.48 -10.28 12.27
C GLU A 120 -13.24 -11.00 13.61
N ASP A 121 -12.84 -12.27 13.58
CA ASP A 121 -12.50 -13.03 14.78
C ASP A 121 -11.23 -12.52 15.45
N ASP A 122 -10.21 -12.18 14.67
CA ASP A 122 -8.97 -11.64 15.20
C ASP A 122 -9.15 -10.20 15.72
N GLU A 123 -10.00 -9.39 15.06
CA GLU A 123 -10.38 -8.05 15.54
C GLU A 123 -11.07 -8.15 16.92
N LYS A 124 -12.06 -9.02 17.07
CA LYS A 124 -12.76 -9.25 18.35
C LYS A 124 -11.80 -9.73 19.45
N LYS A 125 -10.90 -10.66 19.15
CA LYS A 125 -9.90 -11.14 20.12
C LYS A 125 -8.94 -10.04 20.54
N ALA A 126 -8.48 -9.21 19.61
CA ALA A 126 -7.62 -8.07 19.88
C ALA A 126 -8.30 -7.00 20.73
N GLU A 127 -9.57 -6.71 20.45
CA GLU A 127 -10.40 -5.81 21.27
C GLU A 127 -10.61 -6.33 22.69
N GLN A 128 -10.94 -7.61 22.84
CA GLN A 128 -11.13 -8.21 24.16
C GLN A 128 -9.84 -8.19 25.00
N SER A 129 -8.71 -8.58 24.41
CA SER A 129 -7.43 -8.62 25.12
C SER A 129 -6.92 -7.22 25.48
N SER A 130 -7.04 -6.26 24.58
CA SER A 130 -6.67 -4.86 24.85
C SER A 130 -7.63 -4.21 25.84
N GLY A 131 -8.93 -4.52 25.77
CA GLY A 131 -9.92 -4.01 26.72
C GLY A 131 -9.64 -4.41 28.16
N VAL A 132 -9.27 -5.66 28.42
CA VAL A 132 -8.90 -6.13 29.75
C VAL A 132 -7.67 -5.38 30.27
N PHE A 133 -6.63 -5.24 29.44
CA PHE A 133 -5.42 -4.51 29.83
C PHE A 133 -5.69 -3.04 30.10
N ILE A 134 -6.48 -2.38 29.25
CA ILE A 134 -6.85 -0.96 29.41
C ILE A 134 -7.62 -0.75 30.71
N ALA A 135 -8.56 -1.63 31.04
CA ALA A 135 -9.33 -1.55 32.30
C ALA A 135 -8.44 -1.71 33.54
N ASP A 136 -7.51 -2.67 33.53
CA ASP A 136 -6.53 -2.83 34.61
C ASP A 136 -5.63 -1.59 34.76
N ALA A 137 -5.08 -1.10 33.65
CA ALA A 137 -4.23 0.09 33.64
C ALA A 137 -4.99 1.34 34.13
N GLN A 138 -6.25 1.52 33.74
CA GLN A 138 -7.10 2.62 34.24
C GLN A 138 -7.34 2.51 35.74
N THR A 139 -7.59 1.32 36.26
CA THR A 139 -7.75 1.08 37.69
C THR A 139 -6.47 1.44 38.46
N ARG A 140 -5.30 1.06 37.95
CA ARG A 140 -4.00 1.43 38.52
C ARG A 140 -3.76 2.94 38.48
N ILE A 141 -4.09 3.62 37.39
CA ILE A 141 -4.00 5.08 37.28
C ILE A 141 -4.87 5.75 38.33
N GLY A 142 -6.11 5.27 38.55
CA GLY A 142 -6.98 5.75 39.62
C GLY A 142 -6.35 5.59 41.01
N GLY A 143 -5.72 4.45 41.26
CA GLY A 143 -4.96 4.21 42.53
C GLY A 143 -3.78 5.16 42.71
N LEU A 144 -3.03 5.44 41.63
CA LEU A 144 -1.93 6.43 41.64
C LEU A 144 -2.42 7.85 41.90
N GLN A 145 -3.54 8.23 41.32
CA GLN A 145 -4.17 9.54 41.60
C GLN A 145 -4.55 9.68 43.09
N GLY A 146 -5.15 8.63 43.67
CA GLY A 146 -5.44 8.62 45.11
C GLY A 146 -4.19 8.71 45.98
N LYS A 147 -3.06 8.10 45.56
CA LYS A 147 -1.76 8.23 46.26
C LYS A 147 -1.19 9.66 46.13
N LEU A 148 -1.28 10.25 44.95
CA LEU A 148 -0.85 11.64 44.71
C LEU A 148 -1.66 12.63 45.54
N GLN A 149 -2.96 12.41 45.70
CA GLN A 149 -3.80 13.25 46.54
C GLN A 149 -3.38 13.16 48.03
N ARG A 150 -3.22 11.93 48.56
CA ARG A 150 -2.76 11.75 49.94
C ARG A 150 -1.37 12.31 50.19
N LEU A 151 -0.48 12.22 49.20
CA LEU A 151 0.86 12.81 49.30
C LEU A 151 0.79 14.34 49.37
N LEU A 152 -0.14 14.94 48.62
CA LEU A 152 -0.39 16.39 48.66
C LEU A 152 -0.97 16.80 50.00
N ASP A 153 -1.94 16.06 50.55
CA ASP A 153 -2.56 16.34 51.84
C ASP A 153 -1.52 16.31 52.94
N SER A 154 -0.68 15.25 53.01
CA SER A 154 0.42 15.15 54.02
C SER A 154 1.47 16.28 53.89
N TYR A 155 1.69 16.79 52.67
CA TYR A 155 2.59 17.94 52.49
C TYR A 155 1.94 19.25 52.97
N LEU A 156 0.64 19.43 52.74
CA LEU A 156 -0.11 20.60 53.21
C LEU A 156 -0.21 20.58 54.75
N ASP A 157 -0.34 19.42 55.40
CA ASP A 157 -0.38 19.25 56.85
C ASP A 157 1.02 19.38 57.47
N GLN A 158 2.08 19.58 56.67
CA GLN A 158 3.48 19.73 57.09
C GLN A 158 4.08 18.43 57.70
N ASP A 159 3.48 17.25 57.43
CA ASP A 159 3.97 15.97 57.92
C ASP A 159 5.22 15.50 57.15
N ILE A 160 5.45 16.00 55.93
CA ILE A 160 6.60 15.65 55.09
C ILE A 160 7.30 16.88 54.56
N ASP A 161 8.62 16.76 54.37
CA ASP A 161 9.43 17.84 53.79
C ASP A 161 9.27 17.98 52.29
N GLN A 162 9.64 19.14 51.73
CA GLN A 162 9.51 19.43 50.30
C GLN A 162 10.34 18.48 49.41
N SER A 163 11.49 17.99 49.89
CA SER A 163 12.36 17.12 49.10
C SER A 163 11.72 15.75 48.89
N THR A 164 11.17 15.19 49.98
CA THR A 164 10.44 13.91 49.98
C THR A 164 9.17 14.02 49.15
N TYR A 165 8.40 15.11 49.30
CA TYR A 165 7.23 15.36 48.47
C TYR A 165 7.56 15.35 46.98
N LYS A 166 8.55 16.14 46.52
CA LYS A 166 8.95 16.23 45.12
C LYS A 166 9.46 14.91 44.56
N ALA A 167 10.25 14.15 45.35
CA ALA A 167 10.78 12.87 44.90
C ALA A 167 9.64 11.86 44.69
N LYS A 168 8.71 11.74 45.63
CA LYS A 168 7.56 10.82 45.52
C LYS A 168 6.56 11.26 44.47
N GLN A 169 6.31 12.54 44.33
CA GLN A 169 5.48 13.10 43.26
C GLN A 169 6.04 12.72 41.88
N ALA A 170 7.33 12.93 41.66
CA ALA A 170 7.99 12.58 40.40
C ALA A 170 7.89 11.09 40.07
N GLU A 171 8.09 10.21 41.07
CA GLU A 171 7.95 8.76 40.91
C GLU A 171 6.52 8.38 40.50
N LEU A 172 5.51 8.82 41.24
CA LEU A 172 4.09 8.50 40.96
C LEU A 172 3.60 9.08 39.61
N MET A 173 4.05 10.30 39.27
CA MET A 173 3.71 10.93 37.99
C MET A 173 4.38 10.20 36.81
N SER A 174 5.63 9.71 36.98
CA SER A 174 6.32 8.92 35.96
C SER A 174 5.61 7.60 35.71
N GLU A 175 5.21 6.88 36.79
CA GLU A 175 4.45 5.65 36.66
C GLU A 175 3.10 5.86 35.98
N LYS A 176 2.34 6.89 36.38
CA LYS A 176 1.08 7.27 35.74
C LYS A 176 1.26 7.53 34.25
N LYS A 177 2.25 8.34 33.89
CA LYS A 177 2.54 8.68 32.48
C LYS A 177 2.91 7.44 31.66
N SER A 178 3.70 6.53 32.22
CA SER A 178 4.05 5.26 31.57
C SER A 178 2.83 4.42 31.25
N LEU A 179 1.86 4.31 32.18
CA LEU A 179 0.60 3.59 31.97
C LEU A 179 -0.27 4.27 30.90
N GLU A 180 -0.39 5.60 30.94
CA GLU A 180 -1.11 6.39 29.92
C GLU A 180 -0.51 6.20 28.52
N GLU A 181 0.82 6.19 28.39
CA GLU A 181 1.51 5.92 27.13
C GLU A 181 1.29 4.48 26.66
N GLN A 182 1.25 3.50 27.55
CA GLN A 182 0.94 2.11 27.19
C GLN A 182 -0.48 1.95 26.69
N ILE A 183 -1.47 2.58 27.35
CA ILE A 183 -2.85 2.61 26.87
C ILE A 183 -2.91 3.23 25.46
N GLY A 184 -2.28 4.40 25.27
CA GLY A 184 -2.25 5.07 23.97
C GLY A 184 -1.62 4.20 22.87
N LYS A 185 -0.54 3.50 23.17
CA LYS A 185 0.10 2.57 22.21
C LYS A 185 -0.82 1.40 21.86
N LEU A 186 -1.47 0.79 22.85
CA LEU A 186 -2.37 -0.35 22.61
C LEU A 186 -3.62 0.07 21.82
N THR A 187 -4.24 1.19 22.18
CA THR A 187 -5.41 1.71 21.45
C THR A 187 -5.09 1.99 19.97
N LEU A 188 -3.89 2.51 19.68
CA LEU A 188 -3.47 2.81 18.32
C LEU A 188 -2.96 1.58 17.56
N ALA A 189 -2.36 0.60 18.24
CA ALA A 189 -1.70 -0.54 17.59
C ALA A 189 -2.63 -1.74 17.40
N ALA A 190 -3.59 -1.95 18.29
CA ALA A 190 -4.43 -3.16 18.29
C ALA A 190 -5.18 -3.38 16.97
N ASN A 191 -5.62 -2.30 16.32
CA ASN A 191 -6.44 -2.36 15.11
C ASN A 191 -5.81 -1.70 13.87
N ALA A 192 -4.54 -1.25 13.95
CA ALA A 192 -3.90 -0.50 12.86
C ALA A 192 -3.75 -1.31 11.55
N TRP A 193 -3.73 -2.63 11.62
CA TRP A 193 -3.62 -3.53 10.47
C TRP A 193 -4.98 -4.00 9.93
N VAL A 194 -6.05 -3.92 10.73
CA VAL A 194 -7.39 -4.43 10.41
C VAL A 194 -7.99 -3.71 9.22
N GLU A 195 -8.01 -2.38 9.26
CA GLU A 195 -8.58 -1.57 8.17
C GLU A 195 -7.80 -1.72 6.85
N PRO A 196 -6.46 -1.68 6.83
CA PRO A 196 -5.69 -2.03 5.64
C PRO A 196 -5.98 -3.43 5.09
N MET A 197 -6.16 -4.44 5.97
CA MET A 197 -6.51 -5.80 5.55
C MET A 197 -7.91 -5.84 4.92
N ARG A 198 -8.89 -5.18 5.54
CA ARG A 198 -10.26 -5.10 5.03
C ARG A 198 -10.28 -4.46 3.64
N GLN A 199 -9.54 -3.37 3.45
CA GLN A 199 -9.42 -2.71 2.15
C GLN A 199 -8.74 -3.60 1.11
N TRP A 200 -7.68 -4.31 1.49
CA TRP A 200 -6.99 -5.24 0.60
C TRP A 200 -7.90 -6.39 0.18
N LEU A 201 -8.63 -7.03 1.10
CA LEU A 201 -9.58 -8.09 0.81
C LEU A 201 -10.66 -7.64 -0.17
N LYS A 202 -11.21 -6.44 0.07
CA LYS A 202 -12.20 -5.83 -0.83
C LYS A 202 -11.63 -5.61 -2.22
N GLN A 203 -10.46 -5.00 -2.33
CA GLN A 203 -9.80 -4.74 -3.61
C GLN A 203 -9.49 -6.04 -4.36
N ALA A 204 -8.93 -7.04 -3.68
CA ALA A 204 -8.61 -8.33 -4.27
C ALA A 204 -9.86 -9.09 -4.75
N PHE A 205 -10.98 -8.95 -4.04
CA PHE A 205 -12.27 -9.51 -4.46
C PHE A 205 -12.88 -8.75 -5.64
N ASP A 206 -12.80 -7.41 -5.64
CA ASP A 206 -13.35 -6.55 -6.70
C ASP A 206 -12.67 -6.79 -8.06
N LEU A 207 -11.43 -7.34 -8.08
CA LEU A 207 -10.75 -7.72 -9.32
C LEU A 207 -11.57 -8.69 -10.17
N ASN A 208 -12.34 -9.60 -9.56
CA ASN A 208 -13.23 -10.49 -10.27
C ASN A 208 -14.28 -9.73 -11.10
N LYS A 209 -14.83 -8.66 -10.52
CA LYS A 209 -15.79 -7.81 -11.20
C LYS A 209 -15.13 -7.00 -12.30
N ILE A 210 -14.00 -6.37 -12.00
CA ILE A 210 -13.22 -5.56 -12.96
C ILE A 210 -12.81 -6.42 -14.16
N ALA A 211 -12.38 -7.66 -13.94
CA ALA A 211 -12.02 -8.58 -15.01
C ALA A 211 -13.23 -8.99 -15.87
N LYS A 212 -14.41 -9.21 -15.26
CA LYS A 212 -15.63 -9.55 -15.99
C LYS A 212 -16.18 -8.39 -16.81
N ASP A 213 -16.24 -7.20 -16.21
CA ASP A 213 -16.75 -6.00 -16.88
C ASP A 213 -15.78 -5.53 -17.96
N ALA A 214 -14.50 -5.93 -17.84
CA ALA A 214 -13.41 -5.62 -18.76
C ALA A 214 -13.33 -4.13 -19.15
N GLU A 215 -13.71 -3.24 -18.23
CA GLU A 215 -13.59 -1.81 -18.42
C GLU A 215 -12.12 -1.39 -18.39
N SER A 216 -11.62 -0.83 -19.47
CA SER A 216 -10.18 -0.57 -19.67
C SER A 216 -9.60 0.42 -18.66
N VAL A 217 -10.38 1.39 -18.19
CA VAL A 217 -9.93 2.38 -17.18
C VAL A 217 -9.79 1.70 -15.82
N ALA A 218 -10.80 0.94 -15.39
CA ALA A 218 -10.78 0.20 -14.14
C ALA A 218 -9.64 -0.85 -14.12
N MET A 219 -9.43 -1.56 -15.23
CA MET A 219 -8.31 -2.49 -15.40
C MET A 219 -6.95 -1.80 -15.22
N LYS A 220 -6.75 -0.64 -15.85
CA LYS A 220 -5.49 0.12 -15.69
C LYS A 220 -5.25 0.56 -14.26
N GLN A 221 -6.29 1.03 -13.56
CA GLN A 221 -6.21 1.40 -12.16
C GLN A 221 -5.84 0.20 -11.27
N ALA A 222 -6.51 -0.95 -11.48
CA ALA A 222 -6.22 -2.18 -10.77
C ALA A 222 -4.76 -2.62 -10.95
N PHE A 223 -4.26 -2.66 -12.18
CA PHE A 223 -2.84 -2.97 -12.43
C PHE A 223 -1.87 -1.99 -11.80
N SER A 224 -2.21 -0.71 -11.76
CA SER A 224 -1.37 0.30 -11.09
C SER A 224 -1.25 0.05 -9.60
N GLN A 225 -2.30 -0.50 -8.98
CA GLN A 225 -2.32 -0.85 -7.56
C GLN A 225 -1.59 -2.16 -7.28
N ILE A 226 -1.74 -3.19 -8.12
CA ILE A 226 -1.17 -4.53 -7.92
C ILE A 226 0.30 -4.55 -8.34
N GLU A 227 0.59 -4.25 -9.59
CA GLU A 227 1.91 -4.43 -10.20
C GLU A 227 2.77 -3.14 -10.23
N GLY A 228 2.25 -2.02 -9.76
CA GLY A 228 2.96 -0.75 -9.83
C GLY A 228 3.42 -0.37 -11.24
N LEU A 229 2.68 -0.79 -12.29
CA LEU A 229 2.99 -0.59 -13.71
C LEU A 229 4.19 -1.43 -14.21
N ASN A 230 4.42 -2.61 -13.68
CA ASN A 230 5.56 -3.48 -14.02
C ASN A 230 5.19 -4.66 -14.92
N LEU A 231 4.15 -4.56 -15.72
CA LEU A 231 3.82 -5.56 -16.75
C LEU A 231 4.80 -5.48 -17.92
N PHE A 232 5.17 -6.64 -18.46
CA PHE A 232 6.04 -6.74 -19.62
C PHE A 232 5.28 -7.26 -20.85
N LEU A 233 5.64 -6.74 -22.01
CA LEU A 233 5.22 -7.24 -23.32
C LEU A 233 6.42 -7.92 -23.99
N LYS A 234 6.34 -9.23 -24.24
CA LYS A 234 7.36 -10.00 -24.94
C LYS A 234 6.70 -10.97 -25.91
N SER A 235 7.12 -10.92 -27.18
CA SER A 235 6.57 -11.77 -28.26
C SER A 235 5.04 -11.70 -28.33
N LYS A 236 4.46 -10.48 -28.24
CA LYS A 236 3.02 -10.20 -28.17
C LYS A 236 2.30 -10.80 -26.96
N LYS A 237 3.01 -11.25 -25.93
CA LYS A 237 2.41 -11.73 -24.69
C LYS A 237 2.65 -10.74 -23.57
N ALA A 238 1.56 -10.36 -22.91
CA ALA A 238 1.63 -9.59 -21.66
C ALA A 238 1.97 -10.55 -20.52
N GLN A 239 2.94 -10.17 -19.69
CA GLN A 239 3.43 -10.96 -18.57
C GLN A 239 3.61 -10.08 -17.34
N PRO A 240 3.17 -10.50 -16.15
CA PRO A 240 3.50 -9.83 -14.91
C PRO A 240 4.99 -10.00 -14.58
N THR A 241 5.53 -9.14 -13.74
CA THR A 241 6.91 -9.23 -13.24
C THR A 241 7.11 -10.49 -12.40
N ALA A 242 6.13 -10.79 -11.58
CA ALA A 242 6.03 -12.05 -10.85
C ALA A 242 4.71 -12.71 -11.22
N ALA A 243 4.74 -14.03 -11.43
CA ALA A 243 3.50 -14.79 -11.56
C ALA A 243 2.71 -14.68 -10.25
N PRO A 244 1.37 -14.57 -10.32
CA PRO A 244 0.58 -14.64 -9.11
C PRO A 244 0.91 -15.94 -8.38
N ALA A 245 1.21 -15.85 -7.09
CA ALA A 245 1.49 -17.03 -6.27
C ALA A 245 0.26 -17.95 -6.29
N PRO A 246 0.45 -19.27 -6.35
CA PRO A 246 -0.66 -20.19 -6.23
C PRO A 246 -1.36 -19.95 -4.90
N PHE A 247 -2.69 -19.84 -4.92
CA PHE A 247 -3.47 -19.68 -3.69
C PHE A 247 -3.31 -20.94 -2.83
N LEU A 248 -2.64 -20.77 -1.70
CA LEU A 248 -2.62 -21.77 -0.63
C LEU A 248 -3.91 -21.67 0.19
N PRO A 249 -4.36 -22.72 0.90
CA PRO A 249 -5.54 -22.64 1.76
C PRO A 249 -5.53 -21.42 2.70
N PRO A 250 -6.67 -20.77 2.94
CA PRO A 250 -6.72 -19.53 3.74
C PRO A 250 -6.02 -19.64 5.09
N GLU A 251 -6.15 -20.79 5.75
CA GLU A 251 -5.55 -21.07 7.05
C GLU A 251 -4.02 -21.04 7.02
N THR A 252 -3.41 -21.42 5.90
CA THR A 252 -1.95 -21.46 5.76
C THR A 252 -1.35 -20.10 5.44
N ILE A 253 -2.07 -19.25 4.74
CA ILE A 253 -1.58 -17.91 4.36
C ILE A 253 -1.94 -16.83 5.37
N TRP A 254 -2.95 -17.06 6.23
CA TRP A 254 -3.47 -16.05 7.15
C TRP A 254 -2.39 -15.46 8.05
N SER A 255 -1.60 -16.32 8.69
CA SER A 255 -0.52 -15.87 9.59
C SER A 255 0.53 -15.04 8.86
N ALA A 256 0.89 -15.41 7.65
CA ALA A 256 1.86 -14.68 6.83
C ALA A 256 1.30 -13.33 6.36
N LEU A 257 0.04 -13.30 5.92
CA LEU A 257 -0.68 -12.08 5.53
C LEU A 257 -0.78 -11.10 6.70
N ARG A 258 -1.20 -11.59 7.86
CA ARG A 258 -1.31 -10.82 9.09
C ARG A 258 0.05 -10.23 9.50
N ALA A 259 1.08 -11.06 9.61
CA ALA A 259 2.43 -10.61 9.97
C ALA A 259 2.98 -9.57 8.99
N SER A 260 2.73 -9.72 7.69
CA SER A 260 3.12 -8.75 6.66
C SER A 260 2.44 -7.40 6.86
N LEU A 261 1.14 -7.40 7.16
CA LEU A 261 0.36 -6.18 7.35
C LEU A 261 0.63 -5.51 8.71
N GLU A 262 0.83 -6.27 9.77
CA GLU A 262 1.29 -5.76 11.06
C GLU A 262 2.65 -5.04 10.90
N LYS A 263 3.60 -5.67 10.20
CA LYS A 263 4.90 -5.06 9.90
C LYS A 263 4.77 -3.81 9.05
N ALA A 264 3.88 -3.81 8.06
CA ALA A 264 3.61 -2.64 7.23
C ALA A 264 2.93 -1.52 8.02
N ALA A 265 2.00 -1.84 8.94
CA ALA A 265 1.34 -0.87 9.80
C ALA A 265 2.32 -0.21 10.79
N LEU A 266 3.26 -0.99 11.33
CA LEU A 266 4.35 -0.49 12.18
C LEU A 266 5.35 0.36 11.38
N SER A 267 5.64 -0.02 10.13
CA SER A 267 6.53 0.71 9.22
C SER A 267 5.90 2.00 8.72
N ARG A 268 4.57 2.13 8.67
CA ARG A 268 3.86 3.38 8.31
C ARG A 268 4.07 4.52 9.29
N ARG A 269 4.54 4.24 10.51
CA ARG A 269 5.10 5.29 11.38
C ARG A 269 6.40 5.90 10.83
N ASN A 270 7.02 5.27 9.82
CA ASN A 270 8.28 5.69 9.19
C ASN A 270 8.22 5.72 7.66
N SER A 271 7.10 6.07 7.04
CA SER A 271 6.90 6.20 5.58
C SER A 271 6.12 5.09 4.87
N ASP A 272 5.11 5.55 4.19
CA ASP A 272 4.33 5.05 3.06
C ASP A 272 4.81 3.83 2.29
N PHE A 273 3.85 3.02 1.95
CA PHE A 273 3.68 1.93 1.00
C PHE A 273 3.50 0.54 1.60
N LEU A 274 2.30 0.01 1.37
CA LEU A 274 2.04 -1.43 1.41
C LEU A 274 2.99 -2.13 0.44
N PRO A 275 3.84 -3.08 0.86
CA PRO A 275 4.34 -4.07 -0.05
C PRO A 275 3.14 -4.91 -0.47
N ILE A 276 2.75 -4.80 -1.72
CA ILE A 276 1.89 -5.77 -2.38
C ILE A 276 2.64 -7.09 -2.27
N LEU A 277 1.97 -8.08 -1.68
CA LEU A 277 2.49 -9.44 -1.62
C LEU A 277 2.76 -9.92 -3.06
N VAL A 278 4.03 -10.02 -3.39
CA VAL A 278 4.54 -10.79 -4.52
C VAL A 278 5.03 -12.11 -3.98
#